data_55e5fd0c135975aeb962c7dd7a35e611
#
_entry.id   55e5fd0c135975aeb962c7dd7a35e611
#
_cell.length_a   1.000
_cell.length_b   1.000
_cell.length_c   1.000
_cell.angle_alpha   90.00
_cell.angle_beta   90.00
_cell.angle_gamma   90.00
#
_symmetry.space_group_name_H-M   'P 1'
#
loop_
_entity.id
_entity.type
_entity.pdbx_description
1 polymer ?
#
loop_
_entity_poly.entity_id
_entity_poly.type
_entity_poly.pdbx_seq_one_letter_code
_entity_poly.pdbx_strand_id
1 'polypeptide(L)'
;LGHADFADNADFSDLKITAEEYAEWTERIDKIGVKIEVLDAISAIRKSLRAVNVDEAAERRNIYVSDRRWKNIVRLLRTSAFMQDREEVDICDLLPIYHCLWQEPEERDAIRNIVIRALFSPFADKLVEMKNALAEDIKYHRVRRNPEDGRDYEGEIENLSDGLTSLEKQLGENLFASADDKAEISAYLRDFYKELAFTRQDTMKLYEV
;
A
#
# COMPACT_ATOMS: atom_id res chain seq x y z
N LEU A 1 -29.18 -38.20 -3.96
CA LEU A 1 -28.43 -36.94 -3.79
C LEU A 1 -28.26 -36.74 -2.31
N GLY A 2 -27.11 -37.21 -1.79
CA GLY A 2 -26.79 -37.16 -0.38
C GLY A 2 -26.43 -35.74 0.05
N HIS A 3 -27.18 -35.21 1.01
CA HIS A 3 -26.68 -34.14 1.87
C HIS A 3 -25.51 -34.70 2.66
N ALA A 4 -24.30 -34.21 2.42
CA ALA A 4 -23.19 -34.45 3.29
C ALA A 4 -23.48 -33.71 4.60
N ASP A 5 -23.76 -34.45 5.67
CA ASP A 5 -23.78 -33.93 7.05
C ASP A 5 -22.39 -33.47 7.44
N PHE A 6 -22.12 -32.19 7.21
CA PHE A 6 -20.94 -31.49 7.70
C PHE A 6 -21.26 -30.83 9.06
N ALA A 7 -21.69 -31.55 10.02
CA ALA A 7 -21.76 -31.02 11.37
C ALA A 7 -22.11 -32.13 12.37
N ASP A 8 -21.20 -33.02 12.66
CA ASP A 8 -21.35 -33.78 13.89
C ASP A 8 -20.04 -33.72 14.71
N ASN A 9 -20.17 -33.02 15.84
CA ASN A 9 -19.35 -33.14 17.04
C ASN A 9 -17.94 -32.54 17.05
N ALA A 10 -17.66 -31.47 16.34
CA ALA A 10 -16.58 -30.60 16.78
C ALA A 10 -17.10 -29.74 17.94
N ASP A 11 -16.61 -29.97 19.14
CA ASP A 11 -16.85 -29.10 20.30
C ASP A 11 -16.07 -27.77 20.06
N PHE A 12 -16.79 -26.73 19.66
CA PHE A 12 -16.24 -25.39 19.48
C PHE A 12 -16.32 -24.52 20.72
N SER A 13 -16.61 -25.13 21.89
CA SER A 13 -16.73 -24.39 23.16
C SER A 13 -15.47 -23.59 23.48
N ASP A 14 -14.29 -24.14 23.18
CA ASP A 14 -12.99 -23.52 23.42
C ASP A 14 -12.64 -22.41 22.41
N LEU A 15 -13.44 -22.30 21.32
CA LEU A 15 -13.26 -21.27 20.30
C LEU A 15 -14.25 -20.10 20.45
N LYS A 16 -15.05 -20.08 21.52
CA LYS A 16 -15.99 -18.99 21.80
C LYS A 16 -15.26 -17.84 22.45
N ILE A 17 -15.31 -16.69 21.80
CA ILE A 17 -14.86 -15.42 22.38
C ILE A 17 -15.84 -15.02 23.48
N THR A 18 -15.35 -14.79 24.69
CA THR A 18 -16.15 -14.30 25.81
C THR A 18 -16.45 -12.80 25.68
N ALA A 19 -17.43 -12.29 26.41
CA ALA A 19 -17.73 -10.86 26.41
C ALA A 19 -16.56 -10.04 27.00
N GLU A 20 -15.86 -10.58 27.97
CA GLU A 20 -14.70 -9.97 28.61
C GLU A 20 -13.51 -9.89 27.63
N GLU A 21 -13.20 -10.98 26.94
CA GLU A 21 -12.14 -11.00 25.91
C GLU A 21 -12.45 -10.01 24.78
N TYR A 22 -13.70 -9.95 24.32
CA TYR A 22 -14.11 -9.01 23.29
C TYR A 22 -13.94 -7.55 23.74
N ALA A 23 -14.27 -7.25 25.00
CA ALA A 23 -14.09 -5.92 25.57
C ALA A 23 -12.60 -5.55 25.65
N GLU A 24 -11.74 -6.44 26.13
CA GLU A 24 -10.29 -6.26 26.20
C GLU A 24 -9.70 -6.05 24.80
N TRP A 25 -10.07 -6.89 23.83
CA TRP A 25 -9.60 -6.74 22.44
C TRP A 25 -10.03 -5.41 21.83
N THR A 26 -11.26 -4.95 22.12
CA THR A 26 -11.74 -3.66 21.65
C THR A 26 -10.87 -2.51 22.16
N GLU A 27 -10.51 -2.52 23.45
CA GLU A 27 -9.61 -1.51 24.02
C GLU A 27 -8.20 -1.57 23.43
N ARG A 28 -7.68 -2.75 23.16
CA ARG A 28 -6.36 -2.94 22.53
C ARG A 28 -6.37 -2.46 21.08
N ILE A 29 -7.40 -2.80 20.30
CA ILE A 29 -7.58 -2.35 18.92
C ILE A 29 -7.64 -0.82 18.84
N ASP A 30 -8.36 -0.17 19.75
CA ASP A 30 -8.49 1.29 19.76
C ASP A 30 -7.17 2.02 20.07
N LYS A 31 -6.22 1.36 20.73
CA LYS A 31 -4.88 1.88 21.04
C LYS A 31 -3.87 1.70 19.91
N ILE A 32 -4.16 0.84 18.92
CA ILE A 32 -3.24 0.62 17.78
C ILE A 32 -3.02 1.91 17.01
N GLY A 33 -1.76 2.26 16.83
CA GLY A 33 -1.32 3.44 16.09
C GLY A 33 -1.63 3.33 14.59
N VAL A 34 -1.73 4.49 13.93
CA VAL A 34 -1.81 4.56 12.46
C VAL A 34 -0.70 5.46 11.98
N LYS A 35 0.24 4.92 11.22
CA LYS A 35 1.39 5.65 10.68
C LYS A 35 0.94 6.76 9.73
N ILE A 36 1.75 7.80 9.61
CA ILE A 36 1.44 8.94 8.73
C ILE A 36 1.33 8.51 7.27
N GLU A 37 2.18 7.59 6.83
CA GLU A 37 2.18 7.05 5.47
C GLU A 37 0.85 6.36 5.11
N VAL A 38 0.23 5.69 6.08
CA VAL A 38 -1.10 5.06 5.92
C VAL A 38 -2.18 6.12 5.78
N LEU A 39 -2.12 7.21 6.57
CA LEU A 39 -3.06 8.33 6.48
C LEU A 39 -2.93 9.06 5.14
N ASP A 40 -1.72 9.25 4.64
CA ASP A 40 -1.45 9.85 3.34
C ASP A 40 -1.99 8.98 2.21
N ALA A 41 -1.78 7.66 2.27
CA ALA A 41 -2.34 6.72 1.31
C ALA A 41 -3.88 6.72 1.33
N ILE A 42 -4.52 6.75 2.51
CA ILE A 42 -5.98 6.91 2.63
C ILE A 42 -6.44 8.22 1.97
N SER A 43 -5.71 9.31 2.17
CA SER A 43 -6.03 10.61 1.58
C SER A 43 -5.91 10.56 0.05
N ALA A 44 -4.89 9.89 -0.48
CA ALA A 44 -4.69 9.66 -1.91
C ALA A 44 -5.83 8.81 -2.51
N ILE A 45 -6.22 7.72 -1.83
CA ILE A 45 -7.36 6.89 -2.22
C ILE A 45 -8.64 7.73 -2.26
N ARG A 46 -8.95 8.48 -1.20
CA ARG A 46 -10.14 9.36 -1.14
C ARG A 46 -10.18 10.36 -2.30
N LYS A 47 -9.04 10.93 -2.67
CA LYS A 47 -8.93 11.85 -3.80
C LYS A 47 -9.20 11.14 -5.13
N SER A 48 -8.64 9.95 -5.32
CA SER A 48 -8.77 9.16 -6.55
C SER A 48 -10.20 8.66 -6.77
N LEU A 49 -10.93 8.33 -5.69
CA LEU A 49 -12.34 7.89 -5.76
C LEU A 49 -13.30 8.96 -6.30
N ARG A 50 -12.90 10.23 -6.34
CA ARG A 50 -13.73 11.32 -6.91
C ARG A 50 -13.85 11.28 -8.43
N ALA A 51 -12.93 10.56 -9.11
CA ALA A 51 -12.87 10.52 -10.56
C ALA A 51 -12.35 9.15 -11.05
N VAL A 52 -13.13 8.09 -10.81
CA VAL A 52 -12.77 6.71 -11.17
C VAL A 52 -13.17 6.43 -12.62
N ASN A 53 -12.23 5.92 -13.41
CA ASN A 53 -12.52 5.34 -14.72
C ASN A 53 -12.89 3.87 -14.51
N VAL A 54 -14.15 3.53 -14.80
CA VAL A 54 -14.65 2.16 -14.66
C VAL A 54 -14.50 1.40 -15.99
N ASP A 55 -14.68 2.09 -17.13
CA ASP A 55 -14.55 1.56 -18.48
C ASP A 55 -13.68 2.48 -19.35
N GLU A 56 -13.05 1.94 -20.40
CA GLU A 56 -12.22 2.72 -21.35
C GLU A 56 -12.99 3.84 -22.09
N ALA A 57 -14.30 3.71 -22.20
CA ALA A 57 -15.18 4.65 -22.90
C ALA A 57 -16.12 5.44 -21.98
N ALA A 58 -16.08 5.20 -20.67
CA ALA A 58 -17.05 5.72 -19.73
C ALA A 58 -16.67 7.07 -19.13
N GLU A 59 -17.70 7.84 -18.77
CA GLU A 59 -17.56 9.01 -17.92
C GLU A 59 -16.94 8.64 -16.56
N ARG A 60 -16.10 9.54 -16.05
CA ARG A 60 -15.51 9.39 -14.72
C ARG A 60 -16.60 9.36 -13.66
N ARG A 61 -16.64 8.29 -12.87
CA ARG A 61 -17.58 8.16 -11.76
C ARG A 61 -16.99 8.72 -10.47
N ASN A 62 -17.84 9.39 -9.70
CA ASN A 62 -17.50 9.80 -8.33
C ASN A 62 -18.05 8.75 -7.36
N ILE A 63 -17.16 7.99 -6.75
CA ILE A 63 -17.50 6.97 -5.75
C ILE A 63 -17.49 7.62 -4.37
N TYR A 64 -18.70 7.88 -3.87
CA TYR A 64 -18.86 8.49 -2.56
C TYR A 64 -18.75 7.47 -1.44
N VAL A 65 -17.85 7.73 -0.51
CA VAL A 65 -17.67 6.96 0.72
C VAL A 65 -17.91 7.87 1.92
N SER A 66 -18.91 7.55 2.75
CA SER A 66 -19.28 8.37 3.90
C SER A 66 -18.17 8.37 4.97
N ASP A 67 -18.13 9.44 5.79
CA ASP A 67 -17.15 9.52 6.90
C ASP A 67 -17.36 8.41 7.94
N ARG A 68 -18.59 7.95 8.13
CA ARG A 68 -18.88 6.78 8.97
C ARG A 68 -18.20 5.51 8.41
N ARG A 69 -18.25 5.31 7.09
CA ARG A 69 -17.59 4.16 6.45
C ARG A 69 -16.07 4.28 6.59
N TRP A 70 -15.49 5.47 6.42
CA TRP A 70 -14.06 5.69 6.66
C TRP A 70 -13.64 5.42 8.10
N LYS A 71 -14.42 5.80 9.10
CA LYS A 71 -14.16 5.43 10.50
C LYS A 71 -14.15 3.92 10.70
N ASN A 72 -15.08 3.21 10.09
CA ASN A 72 -15.13 1.74 10.15
C ASN A 72 -13.92 1.11 9.43
N ILE A 73 -13.49 1.68 8.30
CA ILE A 73 -12.28 1.24 7.59
C ILE A 73 -11.05 1.41 8.48
N VAL A 74 -10.85 2.55 9.13
CA VAL A 74 -9.72 2.74 10.05
C VAL A 74 -9.77 1.72 11.21
N ARG A 75 -10.94 1.39 11.73
CA ARG A 75 -11.08 0.34 12.73
C ARG A 75 -10.73 -1.04 12.16
N LEU A 76 -11.12 -1.34 10.91
CA LEU A 76 -10.74 -2.57 10.22
C LEU A 76 -9.22 -2.70 10.10
N LEU A 77 -8.52 -1.62 9.71
CA LEU A 77 -7.06 -1.59 9.61
C LEU A 77 -6.39 -1.88 10.96
N ARG A 78 -6.88 -1.25 12.04
CA ARG A 78 -6.41 -1.52 13.40
C ARG A 78 -6.66 -2.96 13.82
N THR A 79 -7.82 -3.51 13.47
CA THR A 79 -8.14 -4.93 13.74
C THR A 79 -7.21 -5.85 12.98
N SER A 80 -6.88 -5.53 11.71
CA SER A 80 -5.90 -6.26 10.92
C SER A 80 -4.53 -6.30 11.59
N ALA A 81 -4.03 -5.16 12.06
CA ALA A 81 -2.77 -5.08 12.78
C ALA A 81 -2.82 -5.87 14.10
N PHE A 82 -3.93 -5.74 14.87
CA PHE A 82 -4.14 -6.49 16.10
C PHE A 82 -4.08 -8.01 15.91
N MET A 83 -4.75 -8.53 14.86
CA MET A 83 -4.77 -9.97 14.55
C MET A 83 -3.41 -10.51 14.10
N GLN A 84 -2.47 -9.64 13.78
CA GLN A 84 -1.09 -9.96 13.42
C GLN A 84 -0.08 -9.56 14.52
N ASP A 85 -0.56 -9.37 15.75
CA ASP A 85 0.23 -8.98 16.94
C ASP A 85 1.09 -7.73 16.74
N ARG A 86 0.56 -6.74 15.96
CA ARG A 86 1.24 -5.46 15.71
C ARG A 86 0.58 -4.32 16.48
N GLU A 87 1.39 -3.38 16.94
CA GLU A 87 0.94 -2.18 17.66
C GLU A 87 0.64 -0.98 16.73
N GLU A 88 0.99 -1.12 15.45
CA GLU A 88 0.76 -0.10 14.43
C GLU A 88 0.24 -0.70 13.13
N VAL A 89 -0.60 0.06 12.46
CA VAL A 89 -1.11 -0.27 11.12
C VAL A 89 0.00 -0.04 10.08
N ASP A 90 0.28 -1.07 9.28
CA ASP A 90 1.21 -1.00 8.16
C ASP A 90 0.49 -0.67 6.84
N ILE A 91 1.25 -0.22 5.85
CA ILE A 91 0.72 0.18 4.55
C ILE A 91 -0.01 -0.99 3.83
N CYS A 92 0.46 -2.22 4.01
CA CYS A 92 -0.18 -3.41 3.43
C CYS A 92 -1.55 -3.76 4.03
N ASP A 93 -1.88 -3.23 5.22
CA ASP A 93 -3.22 -3.39 5.79
C ASP A 93 -4.30 -2.68 4.97
N LEU A 94 -3.91 -1.73 4.09
CA LEU A 94 -4.82 -1.06 3.17
C LEU A 94 -5.37 -1.99 2.08
N LEU A 95 -4.71 -3.11 1.77
CA LEU A 95 -5.11 -3.98 0.66
C LEU A 95 -6.57 -4.41 0.72
N PRO A 96 -7.10 -4.98 1.81
CA PRO A 96 -8.47 -5.47 1.84
C PRO A 96 -9.53 -4.36 1.80
N ILE A 97 -9.16 -3.07 1.93
CA ILE A 97 -10.18 -2.01 2.01
C ILE A 97 -10.94 -1.80 0.70
N TYR A 98 -10.38 -2.20 -0.46
CA TYR A 98 -11.11 -2.06 -1.71
C TYR A 98 -12.45 -2.80 -1.67
N HIS A 99 -12.54 -3.92 -0.94
CA HIS A 99 -13.79 -4.63 -0.70
C HIS A 99 -14.85 -3.79 0.04
N CYS A 100 -14.42 -2.77 0.76
CA CYS A 100 -15.30 -1.87 1.50
C CYS A 100 -15.68 -0.60 0.73
N LEU A 101 -15.15 -0.38 -0.48
CA LEU A 101 -15.25 0.89 -1.19
C LEU A 101 -16.18 0.85 -2.39
N TRP A 102 -16.20 -0.24 -3.17
CA TRP A 102 -17.06 -0.36 -4.34
C TRP A 102 -18.54 -0.52 -3.96
N GLN A 103 -19.43 -0.10 -4.85
CA GLN A 103 -20.88 -0.23 -4.73
C GLN A 103 -21.43 -1.12 -5.83
N GLU A 104 -20.87 -1.03 -7.03
CA GLU A 104 -21.23 -1.80 -8.22
C GLU A 104 -20.07 -2.76 -8.54
N PRO A 105 -20.33 -4.02 -8.93
CA PRO A 105 -19.29 -5.00 -9.22
C PRO A 105 -18.25 -4.53 -10.26
N GLU A 106 -18.68 -3.71 -11.22
CA GLU A 106 -17.84 -3.15 -12.29
C GLU A 106 -16.78 -2.16 -11.77
N GLU A 107 -17.01 -1.57 -10.60
CA GLU A 107 -16.09 -0.61 -9.96
C GLU A 107 -14.92 -1.31 -9.24
N ARG A 108 -15.10 -2.59 -8.91
CA ARG A 108 -14.19 -3.33 -8.02
C ARG A 108 -12.74 -3.28 -8.48
N ASP A 109 -12.48 -3.59 -9.75
CA ASP A 109 -11.12 -3.70 -10.26
C ASP A 109 -10.46 -2.32 -10.38
N ALA A 110 -11.22 -1.30 -10.78
CA ALA A 110 -10.73 0.08 -10.81
C ALA A 110 -10.37 0.59 -9.42
N ILE A 111 -11.19 0.30 -8.40
CA ILE A 111 -10.93 0.67 -7.01
C ILE A 111 -9.76 -0.12 -6.44
N ARG A 112 -9.67 -1.42 -6.73
CA ARG A 112 -8.53 -2.25 -6.35
C ARG A 112 -7.22 -1.66 -6.87
N ASN A 113 -7.17 -1.28 -8.13
CA ASN A 113 -6.02 -0.61 -8.74
C ASN A 113 -5.68 0.73 -8.05
N ILE A 114 -6.68 1.51 -7.64
CA ILE A 114 -6.47 2.74 -6.87
C ILE A 114 -5.79 2.43 -5.54
N VAL A 115 -6.25 1.41 -4.82
CA VAL A 115 -5.67 1.01 -3.54
C VAL A 115 -4.23 0.52 -3.73
N ILE A 116 -3.98 -0.37 -4.70
CA ILE A 116 -2.63 -0.86 -4.97
C ILE A 116 -1.68 0.29 -5.32
N ARG A 117 -2.08 1.21 -6.20
CA ARG A 117 -1.26 2.38 -6.53
C ARG A 117 -0.97 3.27 -5.33
N ALA A 118 -1.90 3.38 -4.39
CA ALA A 118 -1.68 4.18 -3.19
C ALA A 118 -0.59 3.60 -2.27
N LEU A 119 -0.37 2.28 -2.29
CA LEU A 119 0.74 1.65 -1.56
C LEU A 119 2.11 2.11 -2.10
N PHE A 120 2.18 2.39 -3.40
CA PHE A 120 3.42 2.77 -4.08
C PHE A 120 3.60 4.29 -4.21
N SER A 121 2.56 5.09 -3.91
CA SER A 121 2.63 6.54 -4.12
C SER A 121 3.83 7.22 -3.44
N PRO A 122 4.22 6.88 -2.19
CA PRO A 122 5.37 7.51 -1.55
C PRO A 122 6.69 7.22 -2.28
N PHE A 123 6.81 6.03 -2.86
CA PHE A 123 7.99 5.63 -3.64
C PHE A 123 7.98 6.27 -5.03
N ALA A 124 6.81 6.29 -5.69
CA ALA A 124 6.65 6.89 -7.01
C ALA A 124 6.96 8.38 -7.00
N ASP A 125 6.46 9.13 -6.03
CA ASP A 125 6.68 10.56 -5.91
C ASP A 125 8.16 10.88 -5.70
N LYS A 126 8.84 10.16 -4.80
CA LYS A 126 10.28 10.30 -4.56
C LYS A 126 11.11 9.94 -5.80
N LEU A 127 10.75 8.86 -6.49
CA LEU A 127 11.44 8.44 -7.72
C LEU A 127 11.31 9.49 -8.82
N VAL A 128 10.12 10.05 -9.03
CA VAL A 128 9.87 11.11 -10.01
C VAL A 128 10.66 12.37 -9.65
N GLU A 129 10.64 12.79 -8.39
CA GLU A 129 11.41 13.94 -7.92
C GLU A 129 12.92 13.75 -8.15
N MET A 130 13.44 12.59 -7.78
CA MET A 130 14.86 12.25 -7.98
C MET A 130 15.24 12.24 -9.46
N LYS A 131 14.42 11.61 -10.34
CA LYS A 131 14.67 11.57 -11.79
C LYS A 131 14.66 12.96 -12.42
N ASN A 132 13.77 13.84 -11.99
CA ASN A 132 13.72 15.22 -12.48
C ASN A 132 14.98 16.00 -12.07
N ALA A 133 15.38 15.89 -10.83
CA ALA A 133 16.60 16.55 -10.34
C ALA A 133 17.85 16.01 -11.06
N LEU A 134 17.95 14.69 -11.23
CA LEU A 134 19.05 14.05 -11.97
C LEU A 134 19.11 14.54 -13.43
N ALA A 135 17.98 14.61 -14.12
CA ALA A 135 17.90 15.08 -15.49
C ALA A 135 18.37 16.55 -15.61
N GLU A 136 18.03 17.40 -14.64
CA GLU A 136 18.52 18.79 -14.59
C GLU A 136 20.04 18.85 -14.35
N ASP A 137 20.55 18.05 -13.40
CA ASP A 137 21.97 18.03 -13.08
C ASP A 137 22.81 17.53 -14.27
N ILE A 138 22.35 16.52 -14.98
CA ILE A 138 22.97 16.05 -16.23
C ILE A 138 22.94 17.16 -17.28
N LYS A 139 21.77 17.78 -17.52
CA LYS A 139 21.60 18.82 -18.56
C LYS A 139 22.49 20.03 -18.36
N TYR A 140 22.72 20.44 -17.13
CA TYR A 140 23.52 21.63 -16.80
C TYR A 140 24.96 21.29 -16.45
N HIS A 141 25.42 20.05 -16.67
CA HIS A 141 26.77 19.58 -16.32
C HIS A 141 27.17 20.01 -14.89
N ARG A 142 26.24 19.90 -13.96
CA ARG A 142 26.45 20.23 -12.56
C ARG A 142 27.26 19.13 -11.88
N VAL A 143 28.40 18.76 -12.46
CA VAL A 143 29.36 17.90 -11.79
C VAL A 143 29.92 18.70 -10.62
N ARG A 144 29.47 18.38 -9.44
CA ARG A 144 29.97 19.05 -8.23
C ARG A 144 31.34 18.49 -7.93
N ARG A 145 32.31 19.38 -7.87
CA ARG A 145 33.72 19.04 -7.60
C ARG A 145 33.93 18.44 -6.20
N ASN A 146 32.98 18.61 -5.28
CA ASN A 146 32.96 18.01 -3.95
C ASN A 146 31.74 17.14 -3.76
N PRO A 147 31.92 15.84 -3.40
CA PRO A 147 30.78 14.95 -3.10
C PRO A 147 29.87 15.46 -1.97
N GLU A 148 30.43 16.26 -1.04
CA GLU A 148 29.69 16.85 0.10
C GLU A 148 28.69 17.94 -0.30
N ASP A 149 28.86 18.57 -1.46
CA ASP A 149 27.98 19.65 -1.95
C ASP A 149 26.86 19.15 -2.89
N GLY A 150 26.82 17.85 -3.17
CA GLY A 150 25.91 17.19 -4.11
C GLY A 150 24.71 16.54 -3.47
N ARG A 151 23.65 16.31 -4.29
CA ARG A 151 22.56 15.41 -3.93
C ARG A 151 23.10 13.97 -3.95
N ASP A 152 22.86 13.22 -2.88
CA ASP A 152 23.28 11.83 -2.77
C ASP A 152 22.26 10.90 -3.46
N TYR A 153 22.35 10.81 -4.78
CA TYR A 153 21.46 9.97 -5.58
C TYR A 153 21.60 8.49 -5.24
N GLU A 154 22.81 8.00 -4.93
CA GLU A 154 23.02 6.60 -4.54
C GLU A 154 22.33 6.27 -3.22
N GLY A 155 22.52 7.11 -2.20
CA GLY A 155 21.83 6.97 -0.92
C GLY A 155 20.31 7.07 -1.04
N GLU A 156 19.80 7.93 -1.93
CA GLU A 156 18.36 8.00 -2.21
C GLU A 156 17.83 6.73 -2.88
N ILE A 157 18.57 6.15 -3.84
CA ILE A 157 18.24 4.88 -4.51
C ILE A 157 18.25 3.73 -3.51
N GLU A 158 19.27 3.66 -2.63
CA GLU A 158 19.34 2.67 -1.57
C GLU A 158 18.15 2.75 -0.63
N ASN A 159 17.83 3.96 -0.15
CA ASN A 159 16.68 4.18 0.73
C ASN A 159 15.34 3.77 0.08
N LEU A 160 15.16 4.04 -1.22
CA LEU A 160 13.98 3.59 -1.97
C LEU A 160 13.95 2.07 -2.10
N SER A 161 15.09 1.44 -2.40
CA SER A 161 15.21 -0.02 -2.50
C SER A 161 14.90 -0.72 -1.18
N ASP A 162 15.42 -0.19 -0.07
CA ASP A 162 15.16 -0.72 1.27
C ASP A 162 13.69 -0.60 1.65
N GLY A 163 13.08 0.55 1.33
CA GLY A 163 11.64 0.75 1.53
C GLY A 163 10.78 -0.24 0.74
N LEU A 164 11.13 -0.49 -0.53
CA LEU A 164 10.43 -1.49 -1.37
C LEU A 164 10.62 -2.90 -0.84
N THR A 165 11.82 -3.24 -0.37
CA THR A 165 12.12 -4.54 0.26
C THR A 165 11.31 -4.72 1.55
N SER A 166 11.17 -3.67 2.35
CA SER A 166 10.32 -3.68 3.54
C SER A 166 8.85 -3.90 3.18
N LEU A 167 8.36 -3.22 2.13
CA LEU A 167 6.99 -3.39 1.62
C LEU A 167 6.76 -4.84 1.14
N GLU A 168 7.71 -5.42 0.41
CA GLU A 168 7.63 -6.80 -0.06
C GLU A 168 7.55 -7.80 1.10
N LYS A 169 8.35 -7.59 2.14
CA LYS A 169 8.31 -8.40 3.37
C LYS A 169 6.96 -8.29 4.07
N GLN A 170 6.47 -7.07 4.31
CA GLN A 170 5.16 -6.83 4.93
C GLN A 170 4.03 -7.50 4.13
N LEU A 171 4.09 -7.43 2.80
CA LEU A 171 3.13 -8.09 1.93
C LEU A 171 3.17 -9.62 2.09
N GLY A 172 4.37 -10.21 2.14
CA GLY A 172 4.55 -11.64 2.34
C GLY A 172 3.93 -12.14 3.65
N GLU A 173 4.11 -11.37 4.71
CA GLU A 173 3.62 -11.66 6.07
C GLU A 173 2.13 -11.31 6.27
N ASN A 174 1.54 -10.49 5.41
CA ASN A 174 0.16 -10.04 5.56
C ASN A 174 -0.85 -11.18 5.35
N LEU A 175 -1.64 -11.49 6.38
CA LEU A 175 -2.62 -12.59 6.41
C LEU A 175 -3.88 -12.31 5.56
N PHE A 176 -4.19 -11.04 5.31
CA PHE A 176 -5.42 -10.61 4.64
C PHE A 176 -5.23 -10.28 3.15
N ALA A 177 -3.97 -10.26 2.67
CA ALA A 177 -3.68 -10.11 1.25
C ALA A 177 -3.95 -11.42 0.50
N SER A 178 -4.79 -11.37 -0.54
CA SER A 178 -5.05 -12.52 -1.41
C SER A 178 -3.81 -12.91 -2.23
N ALA A 179 -3.79 -14.12 -2.75
CA ALA A 179 -2.72 -14.57 -3.65
C ALA A 179 -2.65 -13.69 -4.92
N ASP A 180 -3.80 -13.27 -5.45
CA ASP A 180 -3.89 -12.41 -6.62
C ASP A 180 -3.35 -11.00 -6.33
N ASP A 181 -3.67 -10.44 -5.13
CA ASP A 181 -3.11 -9.15 -4.71
C ASP A 181 -1.60 -9.22 -4.58
N LYS A 182 -1.08 -10.28 -3.95
CA LYS A 182 0.37 -10.50 -3.80
C LYS A 182 1.06 -10.62 -5.16
N ALA A 183 0.47 -11.33 -6.11
CA ALA A 183 1.02 -11.49 -7.46
C ALA A 183 1.07 -10.15 -8.22
N GLU A 184 0.01 -9.36 -8.14
CA GLU A 184 -0.06 -8.05 -8.81
C GLU A 184 0.94 -7.06 -8.20
N ILE A 185 1.01 -6.99 -6.87
CA ILE A 185 1.98 -6.11 -6.19
C ILE A 185 3.41 -6.54 -6.51
N SER A 186 3.69 -7.85 -6.59
CA SER A 186 5.01 -8.33 -7.01
C SER A 186 5.36 -7.92 -8.45
N ALA A 187 4.37 -7.74 -9.33
CA ALA A 187 4.59 -7.17 -10.66
C ALA A 187 4.95 -5.68 -10.57
N TYR A 188 4.25 -4.89 -9.77
CA TYR A 188 4.59 -3.48 -9.52
C TYR A 188 5.99 -3.33 -8.92
N LEU A 189 6.36 -4.14 -7.93
CA LEU A 189 7.70 -4.14 -7.32
C LEU A 189 8.78 -4.38 -8.36
N ARG A 190 8.61 -5.38 -9.25
CA ARG A 190 9.58 -5.65 -10.32
C ARG A 190 9.77 -4.45 -11.25
N ASP A 191 8.70 -3.74 -11.57
CA ASP A 191 8.79 -2.57 -12.44
C ASP A 191 9.49 -1.41 -11.73
N PHE A 192 9.24 -1.21 -10.42
CA PHE A 192 9.98 -0.24 -9.62
C PHE A 192 11.47 -0.56 -9.55
N TYR A 193 11.85 -1.81 -9.31
CA TYR A 193 13.27 -2.19 -9.28
C TYR A 193 13.96 -1.98 -10.63
N LYS A 194 13.27 -2.21 -11.76
CA LYS A 194 13.80 -1.87 -13.09
C LYS A 194 14.03 -0.36 -13.23
N GLU A 195 13.05 0.44 -12.83
CA GLU A 195 13.17 1.91 -12.89
C GLU A 195 14.31 2.42 -12.00
N LEU A 196 14.50 1.87 -10.80
CA LEU A 196 15.63 2.19 -9.94
C LEU A 196 16.97 1.81 -10.59
N ALA A 197 17.04 0.62 -11.23
CA ALA A 197 18.25 0.19 -11.94
C ALA A 197 18.59 1.12 -13.11
N PHE A 198 17.59 1.56 -13.90
CA PHE A 198 17.80 2.55 -14.97
C PHE A 198 18.25 3.90 -14.41
N THR A 199 17.63 4.35 -13.31
CA THR A 199 18.01 5.60 -12.68
C THR A 199 19.44 5.55 -12.16
N ARG A 200 19.88 4.41 -11.58
CA ARG A 200 21.27 4.18 -11.15
C ARG A 200 22.25 4.25 -12.33
N GLN A 201 21.88 3.72 -13.51
CA GLN A 201 22.71 3.88 -14.70
C GLN A 201 22.80 5.34 -15.16
N ASP A 202 21.71 6.10 -15.01
CA ASP A 202 21.71 7.51 -15.36
C ASP A 202 22.59 8.36 -14.41
N THR A 203 22.72 7.97 -13.13
CA THR A 203 23.65 8.67 -12.20
C THR A 203 25.09 8.57 -12.68
N MET A 204 25.49 7.47 -13.33
CA MET A 204 26.85 7.33 -13.86
C MET A 204 27.17 8.38 -14.93
N LYS A 205 26.17 8.89 -15.68
CA LYS A 205 26.36 9.95 -16.66
C LYS A 205 26.81 11.29 -16.05
N LEU A 206 26.59 11.48 -14.76
CA LEU A 206 27.11 12.66 -14.05
C LEU A 206 28.65 12.64 -13.89
N TYR A 207 29.25 11.45 -13.97
CA TYR A 207 30.67 11.24 -13.71
C TYR A 207 31.49 10.90 -14.96
N GLU A 208 30.82 10.79 -16.13
CA GLU A 208 31.46 10.46 -17.42
C GLU A 208 31.99 11.68 -18.20
N VAL A 209 32.11 12.86 -17.57
CA VAL A 209 32.56 14.13 -18.21
C VAL A 209 33.99 14.48 -17.84
#